data_2d0c3440017fd116d6f0a7cff24ec9a1
#
_entry.id   2d0c3440017fd116d6f0a7cff24ec9a1
#
_cell.length_a   1.000
_cell.length_b   1.000
_cell.length_c   1.000
_cell.angle_alpha   90.00
_cell.angle_beta   90.00
_cell.angle_gamma   90.00
#
_symmetry.space_group_name_H-M   'P 1'
#
loop_
_entity.id
_entity.type
_entity.pdbx_description
1 polymer ?
#
loop_
_entity_poly.entity_id
_entity_poly.type
_entity_poly.pdbx_seq_one_letter_code
_entity_poly.pdbx_strand_id
1 'polypeptide(L)'
;MHIYLQGLTMGLAYVAPIGLQNLFVINSALTQKRTRVYLTALIVILWDVSLGVACFLGAGALMEALAWLQKVILGLGSLIVIWIGVGLLRSRASLEGGKDVNVPVWKLFTTAFVVTWMNPQALIDGTMMLGAFRASLPQGGNLPFIFGFGSASVLWFLTLSTVVSLLGSKFNEKVLNIINKVCGCVIIFYGCKLLWSLVKLMGWL
;
A
#
# COMPACT_ATOMS: atom_id res chain seq x y z
N MET A 1 10.62 25.64 -5.14
CA MET A 1 9.38 25.52 -4.37
C MET A 1 8.24 24.93 -5.19
N HIS A 2 7.98 25.38 -6.40
CA HIS A 2 6.92 24.86 -7.27
C HIS A 2 7.02 23.34 -7.53
N ILE A 3 8.22 22.82 -7.85
CA ILE A 3 8.44 21.39 -8.15
C ILE A 3 8.20 20.50 -6.92
N TYR A 4 8.57 20.96 -5.72
CA TYR A 4 8.26 20.27 -4.48
C TYR A 4 6.74 20.15 -4.28
N LEU A 5 5.99 21.23 -4.49
CA LEU A 5 4.51 21.22 -4.40
C LEU A 5 3.88 20.32 -5.47
N GLN A 6 4.46 20.25 -6.67
CA GLN A 6 4.03 19.26 -7.68
C GLN A 6 4.25 17.84 -7.16
N GLY A 7 5.42 17.52 -6.59
CA GLY A 7 5.69 16.22 -5.98
C GLY A 7 4.72 15.90 -4.84
N LEU A 8 4.45 16.88 -3.97
CA LEU A 8 3.51 16.74 -2.86
C LEU A 8 2.07 16.45 -3.35
N THR A 9 1.56 17.24 -4.28
CA THR A 9 0.19 17.05 -4.80
C THR A 9 0.04 15.75 -5.57
N MET A 10 1.03 15.40 -6.38
CA MET A 10 1.04 14.13 -7.11
C MET A 10 1.19 12.94 -6.18
N GLY A 11 2.05 13.05 -5.16
CA GLY A 11 2.18 12.03 -4.12
C GLY A 11 0.85 11.81 -3.39
N LEU A 12 0.15 12.85 -2.98
CA LEU A 12 -1.17 12.73 -2.39
C LEU A 12 -2.18 12.07 -3.33
N ALA A 13 -2.20 12.46 -4.61
CA ALA A 13 -3.07 11.84 -5.62
C ALA A 13 -2.76 10.35 -5.82
N TYR A 14 -1.50 9.94 -5.62
CA TYR A 14 -1.06 8.54 -5.73
C TYR A 14 -1.42 7.71 -4.49
N VAL A 15 -1.18 8.22 -3.26
CA VAL A 15 -1.35 7.44 -2.03
C VAL A 15 -2.77 7.49 -1.44
N ALA A 16 -3.56 8.54 -1.75
CA ALA A 16 -4.89 8.74 -1.18
C ALA A 16 -5.97 7.73 -1.63
N PRO A 17 -5.97 7.22 -2.88
CA PRO A 17 -6.92 6.19 -3.27
C PRO A 17 -6.82 4.96 -2.36
N ILE A 18 -7.97 4.47 -1.88
CA ILE A 18 -8.02 3.34 -0.96
C ILE A 18 -7.58 2.07 -1.70
N GLY A 19 -6.38 1.62 -1.41
CA GLY A 19 -5.79 0.38 -1.91
C GLY A 19 -5.32 -0.55 -0.79
N LEU A 20 -4.53 -1.56 -1.14
CA LEU A 20 -4.03 -2.58 -0.20
C LEU A 20 -3.22 -1.99 0.96
N GLN A 21 -2.38 -0.99 0.70
CA GLN A 21 -1.58 -0.30 1.72
C GLN A 21 -2.46 0.42 2.73
N ASN A 22 -3.44 1.20 2.24
CA ASN A 22 -4.37 1.94 3.10
C ASN A 22 -5.18 0.98 3.98
N LEU A 23 -5.68 -0.13 3.42
CA LEU A 23 -6.42 -1.14 4.18
C LEU A 23 -5.53 -1.82 5.24
N PHE A 24 -4.26 -2.08 4.94
CA PHE A 24 -3.32 -2.64 5.89
C PHE A 24 -3.07 -1.68 7.07
N VAL A 25 -2.87 -0.38 6.79
CA VAL A 25 -2.68 0.65 7.82
C VAL A 25 -3.95 0.84 8.66
N ILE A 26 -5.12 0.90 8.02
CA ILE A 26 -6.42 1.00 8.71
C ILE A 26 -6.62 -0.19 9.65
N ASN A 27 -6.41 -1.42 9.16
CA ASN A 27 -6.54 -2.62 9.99
C ASN A 27 -5.57 -2.59 11.18
N SER A 28 -4.30 -2.24 10.95
CA SER A 28 -3.31 -2.08 12.02
C SER A 28 -3.75 -1.05 13.06
N ALA A 29 -4.27 0.11 12.61
CA ALA A 29 -4.73 1.19 13.49
C ALA A 29 -5.92 0.80 14.37
N LEU A 30 -6.76 -0.13 13.89
CA LEU A 30 -7.92 -0.63 14.62
C LEU A 30 -7.58 -1.75 15.60
N THR A 31 -6.55 -2.57 15.32
CA THR A 31 -6.28 -3.82 16.04
C THR A 31 -5.05 -3.78 16.94
N GLN A 32 -4.17 -2.77 16.78
CA GLN A 32 -2.89 -2.72 17.49
C GLN A 32 -2.78 -1.54 18.46
N LYS A 33 -1.80 -1.62 19.38
CA LYS A 33 -1.44 -0.50 20.26
C LYS A 33 -0.88 0.68 19.45
N ARG A 34 -1.11 1.91 19.90
CA ARG A 34 -0.68 3.14 19.21
C ARG A 34 0.78 3.12 18.74
N THR A 35 1.69 2.67 19.58
CA THR A 35 3.12 2.57 19.21
C THR A 35 3.34 1.65 18.01
N ARG A 36 2.61 0.53 17.95
CA ARG A 36 2.69 -0.40 16.82
C ARG A 36 2.04 0.15 15.55
N VAL A 37 0.98 0.93 15.70
CA VAL A 37 0.31 1.62 14.58
C VAL A 37 1.28 2.57 13.89
N TYR A 38 1.97 3.42 14.65
CA TYR A 38 2.95 4.34 14.07
C TYR A 38 4.17 3.61 13.49
N LEU A 39 4.63 2.53 14.12
CA LEU A 39 5.67 1.70 13.56
C LEU A 39 5.23 1.10 12.20
N THR A 40 3.99 0.60 12.11
CA THR A 40 3.44 0.10 10.85
C THR A 40 3.37 1.21 9.80
N ALA A 41 2.91 2.41 10.19
CA ALA A 41 2.88 3.55 9.28
C ALA A 41 4.27 3.91 8.75
N LEU A 42 5.30 3.95 9.61
CA LEU A 42 6.68 4.24 9.20
C LEU A 42 7.24 3.18 8.25
N ILE A 43 6.94 1.90 8.50
CA ILE A 43 7.35 0.80 7.61
C ILE A 43 6.66 0.92 6.25
N VAL A 44 5.35 1.24 6.24
CA VAL A 44 4.60 1.45 4.98
C VAL A 44 5.15 2.66 4.23
N ILE A 45 5.43 3.78 4.90
CA ILE A 45 6.05 4.97 4.31
C ILE A 45 7.39 4.61 3.66
N LEU A 46 8.23 3.85 4.35
CA LEU A 46 9.53 3.42 3.82
C LEU A 46 9.35 2.64 2.49
N TRP A 47 8.44 1.66 2.48
CA TRP A 47 8.21 0.86 1.28
C TRP A 47 7.50 1.65 0.17
N ASP A 48 6.57 2.53 0.51
CA ASP A 48 5.86 3.38 -0.43
C ASP A 48 6.80 4.38 -1.12
N VAL A 49 7.64 5.06 -0.33
CA VAL A 49 8.64 6.00 -0.87
C VAL A 49 9.66 5.25 -1.73
N SER A 50 10.11 4.06 -1.30
CA SER A 50 11.06 3.26 -2.08
C SER A 50 10.45 2.80 -3.42
N LEU A 51 9.18 2.38 -3.42
CA LEU A 51 8.45 2.05 -4.64
C LEU A 51 8.28 3.27 -5.55
N GLY A 52 7.85 4.41 -4.99
CA GLY A 52 7.68 5.64 -5.74
C GLY A 52 8.97 6.11 -6.40
N VAL A 53 10.10 6.05 -5.67
CA VAL A 53 11.43 6.35 -6.23
C VAL A 53 11.79 5.37 -7.36
N ALA A 54 11.55 4.08 -7.16
CA ALA A 54 11.80 3.07 -8.19
C ALA A 54 10.95 3.30 -9.45
N CYS A 55 9.65 3.60 -9.29
CA CYS A 55 8.76 3.94 -10.40
C CYS A 55 9.21 5.23 -11.11
N PHE A 56 9.60 6.25 -10.35
CA PHE A 56 10.12 7.49 -10.89
C PHE A 56 11.42 7.27 -11.69
N LEU A 57 12.29 6.35 -11.25
CA LEU A 57 13.54 6.02 -11.94
C LEU A 57 13.35 5.05 -13.12
N GLY A 58 12.17 4.48 -13.30
CA GLY A 58 11.85 3.68 -14.48
C GLY A 58 11.68 2.16 -14.23
N ALA A 59 11.37 1.75 -12.99
CA ALA A 59 11.13 0.33 -12.69
C ALA A 59 9.99 -0.27 -13.54
N GLY A 60 9.01 0.52 -13.97
CA GLY A 60 7.96 0.05 -14.86
C GLY A 60 8.43 -0.21 -16.29
N ALA A 61 9.33 0.61 -16.82
CA ALA A 61 9.94 0.32 -18.11
C ALA A 61 10.71 -1.02 -18.09
N LEU A 62 11.31 -1.36 -16.93
CA LEU A 62 11.94 -2.65 -16.74
C LEU A 62 10.90 -3.81 -16.71
N MET A 63 9.75 -3.59 -16.08
CA MET A 63 8.65 -4.58 -16.09
C MET A 63 8.06 -4.79 -17.49
N GLU A 64 7.91 -3.72 -18.27
CA GLU A 64 7.48 -3.80 -19.68
C GLU A 64 8.51 -4.54 -20.54
N ALA A 65 9.80 -4.28 -20.32
CA ALA A 65 10.88 -4.96 -21.03
C ALA A 65 11.03 -6.44 -20.65
N LEU A 66 10.67 -6.82 -19.43
CA LEU A 66 10.79 -8.18 -18.88
C LEU A 66 9.42 -8.80 -18.59
N ALA A 67 8.72 -9.25 -19.63
CA ALA A 67 7.39 -9.84 -19.52
C ALA A 67 7.29 -11.01 -18.52
N TRP A 68 8.37 -11.77 -18.31
CA TRP A 68 8.40 -12.83 -17.31
C TRP A 68 8.33 -12.29 -15.87
N LEU A 69 9.00 -11.15 -15.60
CA LEU A 69 9.00 -10.52 -14.29
C LEU A 69 7.58 -10.04 -13.93
N GLN A 70 6.88 -9.44 -14.89
CA GLN A 70 5.49 -9.04 -14.73
C GLN A 70 4.58 -10.23 -14.39
N LYS A 71 4.74 -11.37 -15.08
CA LYS A 71 3.97 -12.60 -14.80
C LYS A 71 4.24 -13.14 -13.40
N VAL A 72 5.49 -13.15 -12.95
CA VAL A 72 5.88 -13.61 -11.61
C VAL A 72 5.28 -12.70 -10.53
N ILE A 73 5.38 -11.37 -10.69
CA ILE A 73 4.82 -10.42 -9.73
C ILE A 73 3.29 -10.52 -9.67
N LEU A 74 2.61 -10.63 -10.81
CA LEU A 74 1.16 -10.85 -10.87
C LEU A 74 0.74 -12.16 -10.21
N GLY A 75 1.45 -13.25 -10.49
CA GLY A 75 1.13 -14.58 -9.96
C GLY A 75 1.35 -14.67 -8.45
N LEU A 76 2.58 -14.44 -8.00
CA LEU A 76 2.91 -14.50 -6.57
C LEU A 76 2.16 -13.42 -5.78
N GLY A 77 2.11 -12.19 -6.29
CA GLY A 77 1.42 -11.08 -5.64
C GLY A 77 -0.06 -11.36 -5.44
N SER A 78 -0.76 -11.88 -6.47
CA SER A 78 -2.19 -12.21 -6.35
C SER A 78 -2.48 -13.26 -5.29
N LEU A 79 -1.68 -14.34 -5.26
CA LEU A 79 -1.85 -15.43 -4.28
C LEU A 79 -1.63 -14.94 -2.84
N ILE A 80 -0.56 -14.15 -2.62
CA ILE A 80 -0.24 -13.63 -1.30
C ILE A 80 -1.31 -12.63 -0.84
N VAL A 81 -1.78 -11.75 -1.74
CA VAL A 81 -2.83 -10.78 -1.44
C VAL A 81 -4.14 -11.49 -1.08
N ILE A 82 -4.54 -12.52 -1.83
CA ILE A 82 -5.72 -13.34 -1.49
C ILE A 82 -5.54 -14.00 -0.13
N TRP A 83 -4.37 -14.58 0.15
CA TRP A 83 -4.08 -15.22 1.44
C TRP A 83 -4.19 -14.23 2.61
N ILE A 84 -3.66 -13.01 2.47
CA ILE A 84 -3.80 -11.92 3.47
C ILE A 84 -5.27 -11.58 3.68
N GLY A 85 -6.04 -11.42 2.59
CA GLY A 85 -7.48 -11.10 2.66
C GLY A 85 -8.29 -12.20 3.35
N VAL A 86 -8.01 -13.47 3.07
CA VAL A 86 -8.64 -14.62 3.75
C VAL A 86 -8.26 -14.64 5.23
N GLY A 87 -7.01 -14.34 5.59
CA GLY A 87 -6.57 -14.21 6.97
C GLY A 87 -7.38 -13.14 7.71
N LEU A 88 -7.62 -12.00 7.06
CA LEU A 88 -8.39 -10.90 7.63
C LEU A 88 -9.87 -11.24 7.81
N LEU A 89 -10.47 -11.98 6.85
CA LEU A 89 -11.85 -12.47 6.98
C LEU A 89 -12.04 -13.44 8.16
N ARG A 90 -11.01 -14.25 8.44
CA ARG A 90 -11.03 -15.23 9.53
C ARG A 90 -10.68 -14.64 10.89
N SER A 91 -10.10 -13.44 10.92
CA SER A 91 -9.75 -12.77 12.17
C SER A 91 -11.03 -12.38 12.92
N ARG A 92 -11.06 -12.67 14.22
CA ARG A 92 -12.09 -12.17 15.14
C ARG A 92 -11.47 -11.07 15.97
N ALA A 93 -12.06 -9.89 15.94
CA ALA A 93 -11.69 -8.83 16.87
C ALA A 93 -12.34 -9.14 18.21
N SER A 94 -11.54 -9.41 19.26
CA SER A 94 -12.00 -9.47 20.64
C SER A 94 -11.43 -8.28 21.40
N LEU A 95 -12.28 -7.54 22.09
CA LEU A 95 -11.85 -6.44 22.98
C LEU A 95 -11.39 -6.96 24.35
N GLU A 96 -11.72 -8.22 24.68
CA GLU A 96 -11.41 -8.83 25.98
C GLU A 96 -9.89 -9.08 26.20
N GLY A 97 -9.09 -9.08 25.15
CA GLY A 97 -7.64 -9.34 25.22
C GLY A 97 -6.77 -8.10 25.18
N GLY A 98 -7.30 -6.87 25.32
CA GLY A 98 -6.53 -5.66 25.09
C GLY A 98 -5.90 -5.67 23.69
N LYS A 99 -5.55 -4.52 23.10
CA LYS A 99 -4.93 -4.35 21.78
C LYS A 99 -3.54 -5.04 21.64
N ASP A 100 -3.43 -6.31 22.04
CA ASP A 100 -2.19 -7.08 22.13
C ASP A 100 -2.09 -8.21 21.12
N VAL A 101 -2.42 -7.92 19.86
CA VAL A 101 -1.90 -8.79 18.79
C VAL A 101 -0.43 -8.39 18.61
N ASN A 102 0.44 -9.06 19.37
CA ASN A 102 1.88 -8.84 19.31
C ASN A 102 2.45 -9.45 18.03
N VAL A 103 2.08 -8.84 16.88
CA VAL A 103 2.59 -9.24 15.58
C VAL A 103 4.09 -8.92 15.56
N PRO A 104 4.98 -9.89 15.29
CA PRO A 104 6.41 -9.63 15.19
C PRO A 104 6.72 -8.51 14.18
N VAL A 105 7.69 -7.66 14.49
CA VAL A 105 8.04 -6.51 13.62
C VAL A 105 8.41 -6.96 12.22
N TRP A 106 9.13 -8.08 12.09
CA TRP A 106 9.52 -8.63 10.78
C TRP A 106 8.28 -9.00 9.93
N LYS A 107 7.20 -9.48 10.57
CA LYS A 107 5.95 -9.80 9.88
C LYS A 107 5.24 -8.53 9.40
N LEU A 108 5.27 -7.46 10.19
CA LEU A 108 4.77 -6.14 9.74
C LEU A 108 5.58 -5.63 8.54
N PHE A 109 6.92 -5.76 8.63
CA PHE A 109 7.83 -5.33 7.58
C PHE A 109 7.62 -6.08 6.26
N THR A 110 7.54 -7.42 6.32
CA THR A 110 7.31 -8.26 5.13
C THR A 110 5.91 -8.08 4.57
N THR A 111 4.88 -7.96 5.41
CA THR A 111 3.52 -7.70 4.93
C THR A 111 3.42 -6.34 4.25
N ALA A 112 4.01 -5.30 4.83
CA ALA A 112 4.06 -3.97 4.22
C ALA A 112 4.79 -4.00 2.87
N PHE A 113 5.91 -4.74 2.77
CA PHE A 113 6.60 -4.96 1.49
C PHE A 113 5.68 -5.58 0.44
N VAL A 114 5.00 -6.66 0.81
CA VAL A 114 4.12 -7.39 -0.10
C VAL A 114 2.97 -6.53 -0.60
N VAL A 115 2.24 -5.85 0.30
CA VAL A 115 1.09 -5.01 -0.10
C VAL A 115 1.50 -3.79 -0.90
N THR A 116 2.79 -3.42 -0.87
CA THR A 116 3.37 -2.31 -1.63
C THR A 116 4.00 -2.80 -2.93
N TRP A 117 5.07 -3.58 -2.85
CA TRP A 117 5.89 -3.99 -3.98
C TRP A 117 5.32 -5.15 -4.80
N MET A 118 4.56 -6.06 -4.17
CA MET A 118 3.88 -7.15 -4.88
C MET A 118 2.49 -6.72 -5.38
N ASN A 119 2.20 -5.42 -5.38
CA ASN A 119 1.00 -4.84 -5.95
C ASN A 119 1.30 -4.29 -7.36
N PRO A 120 1.02 -5.05 -8.43
CA PRO A 120 1.35 -4.63 -9.79
C PRO A 120 0.55 -3.41 -10.23
N GLN A 121 -0.65 -3.17 -9.67
CA GLN A 121 -1.40 -1.95 -9.95
C GLN A 121 -0.64 -0.72 -9.44
N ALA A 122 -0.09 -0.77 -8.23
CA ALA A 122 0.71 0.33 -7.69
C ALA A 122 1.99 0.57 -8.52
N LEU A 123 2.62 -0.50 -9.01
CA LEU A 123 3.78 -0.41 -9.91
C LEU A 123 3.42 0.25 -11.24
N ILE A 124 2.32 -0.17 -11.88
CA ILE A 124 1.86 0.38 -13.16
C ILE A 124 1.46 1.84 -13.00
N ASP A 125 0.59 2.14 -12.04
CA ASP A 125 0.09 3.49 -11.79
C ASP A 125 1.24 4.44 -11.40
N GLY A 126 2.13 3.98 -10.51
CA GLY A 126 3.31 4.72 -10.10
C GLY A 126 4.24 5.03 -11.26
N THR A 127 4.48 4.05 -12.13
CA THR A 127 5.36 4.24 -13.30
C THR A 127 4.75 5.18 -14.32
N MET A 128 3.48 5.00 -14.66
CA MET A 128 2.79 5.87 -15.61
C MET A 128 2.74 7.31 -15.09
N MET A 129 2.42 7.49 -13.82
CA MET A 129 2.25 8.81 -13.23
C MET A 129 3.59 9.49 -12.91
N LEU A 130 4.45 8.82 -12.13
CA LEU A 130 5.72 9.40 -11.70
C LEU A 130 6.76 9.41 -12.81
N GLY A 131 6.76 8.39 -13.70
CA GLY A 131 7.62 8.33 -14.87
C GLY A 131 7.32 9.44 -15.89
N ALA A 132 6.04 9.72 -16.16
CA ALA A 132 5.62 10.84 -17.01
C ALA A 132 6.07 12.18 -16.44
N PHE A 133 5.94 12.37 -15.11
CA PHE A 133 6.43 13.59 -14.46
C PHE A 133 7.94 13.75 -14.58
N ARG A 134 8.70 12.68 -14.38
CA ARG A 134 10.17 12.72 -14.57
C ARG A 134 10.56 13.24 -15.94
N ALA A 135 9.87 12.81 -17.00
CA ALA A 135 10.14 13.24 -18.37
C ALA A 135 9.84 14.75 -18.60
N SER A 136 8.94 15.33 -17.80
CA SER A 136 8.54 16.74 -17.92
C SER A 136 9.30 17.70 -16.99
N LEU A 137 10.09 17.17 -16.04
CA LEU A 137 10.81 18.01 -15.07
C LEU A 137 12.03 18.68 -15.71
N PRO A 138 12.31 19.94 -15.36
CA PRO A 138 13.55 20.62 -15.75
C PRO A 138 14.77 20.00 -15.07
N GLN A 139 15.97 20.30 -15.58
CA GLN A 139 17.21 19.85 -14.96
C GLN A 139 17.28 20.28 -13.49
N GLY A 140 17.65 19.32 -12.62
CA GLY A 140 17.69 19.54 -11.16
C GLY A 140 16.32 19.42 -10.45
N GLY A 141 15.22 19.20 -11.17
CA GLY A 141 13.87 19.08 -10.61
C GLY A 141 13.57 17.76 -9.90
N ASN A 142 14.37 16.72 -10.15
CA ASN A 142 14.11 15.36 -9.64
C ASN A 142 14.10 15.28 -8.10
N LEU A 143 15.13 15.84 -7.45
CA LEU A 143 15.22 15.79 -5.99
C LEU A 143 14.09 16.54 -5.29
N PRO A 144 13.80 17.83 -5.63
CA PRO A 144 12.65 18.51 -5.02
C PRO A 144 11.32 17.77 -5.23
N PHE A 145 11.10 17.14 -6.40
CA PHE A 145 9.92 16.36 -6.68
C PHE A 145 9.82 15.13 -5.79
N ILE A 146 10.90 14.32 -5.68
CA ILE A 146 10.95 13.12 -4.84
C ILE A 146 10.74 13.48 -3.36
N PHE A 147 11.33 14.58 -2.88
CA PHE A 147 11.08 15.05 -1.51
C PHE A 147 9.61 15.44 -1.29
N GLY A 148 8.98 16.10 -2.27
CA GLY A 148 7.55 16.41 -2.22
C GLY A 148 6.71 15.14 -2.16
N PHE A 149 6.98 14.17 -3.02
CA PHE A 149 6.32 12.86 -3.03
C PHE A 149 6.49 12.13 -1.69
N GLY A 150 7.71 12.03 -1.17
CA GLY A 150 7.97 11.41 0.13
C GLY A 150 7.23 12.11 1.28
N SER A 151 7.16 13.45 1.25
CA SER A 151 6.38 14.21 2.24
C SER A 151 4.88 13.91 2.15
N ALA A 152 4.33 13.65 0.96
CA ALA A 152 2.95 13.24 0.78
C ALA A 152 2.66 11.89 1.46
N SER A 153 3.55 10.90 1.27
CA SER A 153 3.43 9.58 1.91
C SER A 153 3.48 9.71 3.44
N VAL A 154 4.41 10.51 3.97
CA VAL A 154 4.52 10.77 5.41
C VAL A 154 3.23 11.41 5.93
N LEU A 155 2.78 12.49 5.30
CA LEU A 155 1.57 13.21 5.70
C LEU A 155 0.35 12.30 5.67
N TRP A 156 0.17 11.55 4.59
CA TRP A 156 -0.98 10.68 4.39
C TRP A 156 -1.05 9.55 5.41
N PHE A 157 -0.02 8.71 5.49
CA PHE A 157 -0.05 7.52 6.34
C PHE A 157 -0.02 7.85 7.83
N LEU A 158 0.66 8.92 8.26
CA LEU A 158 0.59 9.37 9.64
C LEU A 158 -0.78 9.96 9.99
N THR A 159 -1.38 10.75 9.10
CA THR A 159 -2.74 11.29 9.31
C THR A 159 -3.75 10.16 9.34
N LEU A 160 -3.72 9.24 8.38
CA LEU A 160 -4.59 8.06 8.32
C LEU A 160 -4.50 7.24 9.60
N SER A 161 -3.28 6.91 10.03
CA SER A 161 -3.01 6.15 11.26
C SER A 161 -3.55 6.86 12.50
N THR A 162 -3.34 8.16 12.59
CA THR A 162 -3.80 8.97 13.74
C THR A 162 -5.32 9.04 13.77
N VAL A 163 -5.95 9.41 12.67
CA VAL A 163 -7.41 9.55 12.56
C VAL A 163 -8.10 8.22 12.90
N VAL A 164 -7.66 7.13 12.25
CA VAL A 164 -8.26 5.80 12.48
C VAL A 164 -8.00 5.31 13.90
N SER A 165 -6.81 5.54 14.47
CA SER A 165 -6.50 5.13 15.85
C SER A 165 -7.30 5.92 16.89
N LEU A 166 -7.60 7.19 16.64
CA LEU A 166 -8.44 8.02 17.51
C LEU A 166 -9.91 7.60 17.43
N LEU A 167 -10.40 7.34 16.23
CA LEU A 167 -11.77 6.88 16.01
C LEU A 167 -11.97 5.43 16.46
N GLY A 168 -10.93 4.61 16.39
CA GLY A 168 -10.95 3.19 16.75
C GLY A 168 -11.40 2.92 18.19
N SER A 169 -11.15 3.86 19.12
CA SER A 169 -11.62 3.77 20.52
C SER A 169 -13.14 3.86 20.67
N LYS A 170 -13.85 4.36 19.66
CA LYS A 170 -15.31 4.49 19.63
C LYS A 170 -16.02 3.27 19.03
N PHE A 171 -15.24 2.32 18.46
CA PHE A 171 -15.80 1.14 17.80
C PHE A 171 -15.92 -0.02 18.79
N ASN A 172 -17.08 -0.69 18.76
CA ASN A 172 -17.30 -1.95 19.46
C ASN A 172 -16.78 -3.14 18.61
N GLU A 173 -16.70 -4.34 19.21
CA GLU A 173 -16.24 -5.56 18.53
C GLU A 173 -17.00 -5.86 17.24
N LYS A 174 -18.32 -5.58 17.20
CA LYS A 174 -19.13 -5.80 16.01
C LYS A 174 -18.66 -4.93 14.84
N VAL A 175 -18.38 -3.64 15.10
CA VAL A 175 -17.89 -2.70 14.08
C VAL A 175 -16.50 -3.11 13.61
N LEU A 176 -15.58 -3.48 14.53
CA LEU A 176 -14.25 -3.96 14.17
C LEU A 176 -14.32 -5.23 13.29
N ASN A 177 -15.18 -6.17 13.64
CA ASN A 177 -15.39 -7.39 12.83
C ASN A 177 -15.97 -7.07 11.45
N ILE A 178 -16.88 -6.10 11.34
CA ILE A 178 -17.43 -5.66 10.06
C ILE A 178 -16.31 -5.03 9.21
N ILE A 179 -15.51 -4.13 9.80
CA ILE A 179 -14.38 -3.49 9.10
C ILE A 179 -13.38 -4.54 8.61
N ASN A 180 -12.98 -5.50 9.46
CA ASN A 180 -12.09 -6.58 9.06
C ASN A 180 -12.64 -7.40 7.91
N LYS A 181 -13.95 -7.73 7.95
CA LYS A 181 -14.62 -8.44 6.85
C LYS A 181 -14.66 -7.62 5.57
N VAL A 182 -15.03 -6.33 5.65
CA VAL A 182 -15.06 -5.44 4.48
C VAL A 182 -13.66 -5.30 3.89
N CYS A 183 -12.64 -5.01 4.72
CA CYS A 183 -11.26 -4.94 4.27
C CYS A 183 -10.79 -6.26 3.65
N GLY A 184 -11.10 -7.40 4.28
CA GLY A 184 -10.76 -8.71 3.76
C GLY A 184 -11.40 -8.99 2.40
N CYS A 185 -12.69 -8.67 2.22
CA CYS A 185 -13.39 -8.80 0.94
C CYS A 185 -12.75 -7.92 -0.15
N VAL A 186 -12.45 -6.65 0.17
CA VAL A 186 -11.83 -5.72 -0.77
C VAL A 186 -10.43 -6.21 -1.17
N ILE A 187 -9.64 -6.68 -0.21
CA ILE A 187 -8.30 -7.23 -0.48
C ILE A 187 -8.38 -8.47 -1.37
N ILE A 188 -9.31 -9.39 -1.11
CA ILE A 188 -9.53 -10.58 -1.96
C ILE A 188 -9.96 -10.14 -3.37
N PHE A 189 -10.89 -9.19 -3.47
CA PHE A 189 -11.31 -8.65 -4.77
C PHE A 189 -10.12 -8.11 -5.58
N TYR A 190 -9.24 -7.33 -4.96
CA TYR A 190 -8.00 -6.87 -5.60
C TYR A 190 -7.09 -8.05 -5.99
N GLY A 191 -6.92 -9.04 -5.12
CA GLY A 191 -6.13 -10.24 -5.44
C GLY A 191 -6.70 -11.01 -6.63
N CYS A 192 -8.02 -11.17 -6.72
CA CYS A 192 -8.70 -11.79 -7.86
C CYS A 192 -8.53 -10.95 -9.14
N LYS A 193 -8.61 -9.61 -9.05
CA LYS A 193 -8.35 -8.71 -10.17
C LYS A 193 -6.92 -8.87 -10.71
N LEU A 194 -5.92 -9.01 -9.82
CA LEU A 194 -4.53 -9.27 -10.20
C LEU A 194 -4.38 -10.62 -10.89
N LEU A 195 -5.03 -11.66 -10.36
CA LEU A 195 -5.03 -12.99 -10.99
C LEU A 195 -5.66 -12.96 -12.38
N TRP A 196 -6.78 -12.24 -12.53
CA TRP A 196 -7.42 -12.02 -13.82
C TRP A 196 -6.48 -11.32 -14.83
N SER A 197 -5.74 -10.33 -14.37
CA SER A 197 -4.74 -9.63 -15.19
C SER A 197 -3.62 -10.58 -15.65
N LEU A 198 -3.20 -11.53 -14.79
CA LEU A 198 -2.24 -12.56 -15.15
C LEU A 198 -2.81 -13.47 -16.26
N VAL A 199 -4.05 -13.94 -16.10
CA VAL A 199 -4.70 -14.83 -17.10
C VAL A 199 -4.77 -14.16 -18.47
N LYS A 200 -5.13 -12.87 -18.52
CA LYS A 200 -5.10 -12.07 -19.76
C LYS A 200 -3.70 -11.96 -20.34
N LEU A 201 -2.68 -11.71 -19.49
CA LEU A 201 -1.29 -11.57 -19.92
C LEU A 201 -0.70 -12.90 -20.45
N MET A 202 -1.26 -14.04 -20.02
CA MET A 202 -0.89 -15.36 -20.52
C MET A 202 -1.60 -15.76 -21.82
N GLY A 203 -2.56 -14.94 -22.29
CA GLY A 203 -3.30 -15.22 -23.54
C GLY A 203 -4.29 -16.38 -23.41
N TRP A 204 -4.77 -16.68 -22.19
CA TRP A 204 -5.74 -17.73 -21.94
C TRP A 204 -7.20 -17.25 -22.08
N LEU A 205 -7.37 -15.96 -22.31
CA LEU A 205 -8.65 -15.28 -22.57
C LEU A 205 -8.48 -14.22 -23.64
#